data_e01f498f8a8b46a32f2223e798d01a07
#
_entry.id   e01f498f8a8b46a32f2223e798d01a07
#
_cell.length_a   1.000
_cell.length_b   1.000
_cell.length_c   1.000
_cell.angle_alpha   90.00
_cell.angle_beta   90.00
_cell.angle_gamma   90.00
#
_symmetry.space_group_name_H-M   'P 1'
#
loop_
_entity.id
_entity.type
_entity.pdbx_description
1 polymer ?
#
loop_
_entity_poly.entity_id
_entity_poly.type
_entity_poly.pdbx_seq_one_letter_code
_entity_poly.pdbx_strand_id
1 'polypeptide(L)'
;GPSFELACFDTDAVLLGCARGVDRLELCSQRDQDGLTPEDAMVEFALRSRRHGYPRLMVMLRPDSDDTLCSEHKLKSVTEAVRLWKNEGVDGFVIGFAEVSRQTGNLEIAHEWLQSIMKLAPQKEWVFHRLVDRLTDPPQGLKILEAIGFRRVLSSGGAPSAFEGWENLMAWQAACPGLEMLAGGGLRSGPVQDLMNRYPDRGLWPRAGLHASCIPAGSDSADEEELNR
;
A
#
# COMPACT_ATOMS: atom_id res chain seq x y z
N GLY A 1 -5.35 -4.81 -18.97
CA GLY A 1 -5.29 -3.49 -18.30
C GLY A 1 -4.23 -3.47 -17.22
N PRO A 2 -3.91 -2.32 -16.60
CA PRO A 2 -3.06 -2.29 -15.43
C PRO A 2 -3.73 -3.04 -14.26
N SER A 3 -2.91 -3.60 -13.37
CA SER A 3 -3.39 -4.17 -12.09
C SER A 3 -4.06 -3.07 -11.25
N PHE A 4 -5.10 -3.41 -10.54
CA PHE A 4 -5.84 -2.47 -9.70
C PHE A 4 -5.97 -2.98 -8.26
N GLU A 5 -5.61 -2.11 -7.31
CA GLU A 5 -5.78 -2.35 -5.88
C GLU A 5 -6.80 -1.37 -5.29
N LEU A 6 -7.81 -1.89 -4.59
CA LEU A 6 -8.80 -1.10 -3.89
C LEU A 6 -8.50 -1.06 -2.40
N ALA A 7 -8.33 0.14 -1.85
CA ALA A 7 -8.29 0.35 -0.40
C ALA A 7 -9.70 0.25 0.18
N CYS A 8 -9.86 -0.64 1.15
CA CYS A 8 -11.15 -0.94 1.77
C CYS A 8 -11.15 -0.51 3.24
N PHE A 9 -12.09 0.36 3.59
CA PHE A 9 -12.30 0.85 4.97
C PHE A 9 -13.59 0.32 5.58
N ASP A 10 -14.40 -0.37 4.79
CA ASP A 10 -15.67 -0.99 5.19
C ASP A 10 -15.94 -2.25 4.37
N THR A 11 -16.94 -3.01 4.80
CA THR A 11 -17.33 -4.28 4.16
C THR A 11 -17.98 -4.06 2.78
N ASP A 12 -18.61 -2.93 2.54
CA ASP A 12 -19.19 -2.60 1.22
C ASP A 12 -18.10 -2.47 0.18
N ALA A 13 -16.97 -1.83 0.51
CA ALA A 13 -15.83 -1.73 -0.38
C ALA A 13 -15.23 -3.12 -0.70
N VAL A 14 -15.18 -4.02 0.28
CA VAL A 14 -14.74 -5.42 0.06
C VAL A 14 -15.64 -6.12 -0.94
N LEU A 15 -16.96 -6.06 -0.74
CA LEU A 15 -17.93 -6.68 -1.64
C LEU A 15 -17.85 -6.10 -3.06
N LEU A 16 -17.70 -4.78 -3.16
CA LEU A 16 -17.57 -4.10 -4.43
C LEU A 16 -16.29 -4.55 -5.17
N GLY A 17 -15.16 -4.60 -4.50
CA GLY A 17 -13.90 -5.08 -5.05
C GLY A 17 -13.97 -6.53 -5.54
N CYS A 18 -14.60 -7.41 -4.76
CA CYS A 18 -14.86 -8.79 -5.16
C CYS A 18 -15.77 -8.89 -6.39
N ALA A 19 -16.85 -8.11 -6.43
CA ALA A 19 -17.80 -8.10 -7.54
C ALA A 19 -17.18 -7.57 -8.85
N ARG A 20 -16.27 -6.61 -8.75
CA ARG A 20 -15.57 -6.00 -9.88
C ARG A 20 -14.33 -6.77 -10.33
N GLY A 21 -13.90 -7.76 -9.56
CA GLY A 21 -12.72 -8.55 -9.89
C GLY A 21 -11.42 -7.73 -9.89
N VAL A 22 -11.27 -6.81 -8.93
CA VAL A 22 -9.99 -6.11 -8.73
C VAL A 22 -8.90 -7.11 -8.38
N ASP A 23 -7.65 -6.78 -8.64
CA ASP A 23 -6.53 -7.71 -8.41
C ASP A 23 -6.22 -7.88 -6.92
N ARG A 24 -6.31 -6.79 -6.15
CA ARG A 24 -6.00 -6.77 -4.72
C ARG A 24 -6.98 -5.91 -3.94
N LEU A 25 -7.20 -6.29 -2.68
CA LEU A 25 -7.83 -5.44 -1.67
C LEU A 25 -6.79 -5.12 -0.59
N GLU A 26 -6.64 -3.85 -0.26
CA GLU A 26 -5.89 -3.41 0.91
C GLU A 26 -6.88 -3.12 2.04
N LEU A 27 -6.81 -3.90 3.11
CA LEU A 27 -7.74 -3.81 4.23
C LEU A 27 -7.21 -2.84 5.28
N CYS A 28 -8.00 -1.83 5.59
CA CYS A 28 -7.65 -0.75 6.51
C CYS A 28 -8.80 -0.40 7.45
N SER A 29 -8.51 0.45 8.42
CA SER A 29 -9.47 1.20 9.21
C SER A 29 -9.12 2.69 9.19
N GLN A 30 -9.94 3.55 9.79
CA GLN A 30 -9.65 4.97 10.02
C GLN A 30 -9.20 5.73 8.74
N ARG A 31 -10.15 5.92 7.85
CA ARG A 31 -9.94 6.70 6.62
C ARG A 31 -9.37 8.09 6.88
N ASP A 32 -9.87 8.78 7.90
CA ASP A 32 -9.43 10.10 8.33
C ASP A 32 -7.97 10.17 8.77
N GLN A 33 -7.36 9.01 9.04
CA GLN A 33 -5.94 8.86 9.36
C GLN A 33 -5.14 8.17 8.25
N ASP A 34 -5.65 8.20 7.01
CA ASP A 34 -5.03 7.58 5.83
C ASP A 34 -4.85 6.06 5.90
N GLY A 35 -5.63 5.40 6.74
CA GLY A 35 -5.62 3.96 6.87
C GLY A 35 -4.72 3.43 7.99
N LEU A 36 -5.36 2.87 8.99
CA LEU A 36 -4.70 2.15 10.09
C LEU A 36 -4.99 0.64 9.96
N THR A 37 -4.42 -0.14 10.87
CA THR A 37 -4.68 -1.58 10.98
C THR A 37 -6.19 -1.85 11.01
N PRO A 38 -6.71 -2.77 10.19
CA PRO A 38 -8.13 -3.09 10.16
C PRO A 38 -8.55 -3.83 11.44
N GLU A 39 -9.84 -3.77 11.74
CA GLU A 39 -10.49 -4.64 12.72
C GLU A 39 -10.38 -6.10 12.27
N ASP A 40 -10.26 -7.04 13.21
CA ASP A 40 -10.17 -8.47 12.89
C ASP A 40 -11.40 -8.96 12.12
N ALA A 41 -12.59 -8.47 12.47
CA ALA A 41 -13.84 -8.78 11.77
C ALA A 41 -13.81 -8.39 10.28
N MET A 42 -13.12 -7.31 9.93
CA MET A 42 -12.95 -6.87 8.54
C MET A 42 -12.10 -7.86 7.74
N VAL A 43 -11.00 -8.33 8.32
CA VAL A 43 -10.12 -9.33 7.68
C VAL A 43 -10.85 -10.65 7.50
N GLU A 44 -11.56 -11.14 8.53
CA GLU A 44 -12.37 -12.35 8.46
C GLU A 44 -13.45 -12.23 7.39
N PHE A 45 -14.14 -11.10 7.32
CA PHE A 45 -15.15 -10.83 6.29
C PHE A 45 -14.57 -10.91 4.88
N ALA A 46 -13.42 -10.28 4.64
CA ALA A 46 -12.76 -10.31 3.34
C ALA A 46 -12.31 -11.73 2.94
N LEU A 47 -11.77 -12.50 3.88
CA LEU A 47 -11.40 -13.91 3.65
C LEU A 47 -12.59 -14.76 3.22
N ARG A 48 -13.77 -14.55 3.83
CA ARG A 48 -15.00 -15.27 3.47
C ARG A 48 -15.62 -14.77 2.15
N SER A 49 -15.42 -13.51 1.79
CA SER A 49 -16.09 -12.88 0.64
C SER A 49 -15.40 -13.21 -0.69
N ARG A 50 -14.08 -13.41 -0.68
CA ARG A 50 -13.33 -13.72 -1.89
C ARG A 50 -13.54 -15.17 -2.35
N ARG A 51 -13.31 -15.41 -3.65
CA ARG A 51 -13.45 -16.75 -4.24
C ARG A 51 -12.14 -17.18 -4.89
N HIS A 52 -11.75 -18.43 -4.68
CA HIS A 52 -10.53 -19.00 -5.28
C HIS A 52 -9.26 -18.21 -5.01
N GLY A 53 -9.17 -17.57 -3.84
CA GLY A 53 -8.02 -16.75 -3.45
C GLY A 53 -7.95 -15.37 -4.11
N TYR A 54 -9.03 -14.91 -4.76
CA TYR A 54 -9.09 -13.60 -5.41
C TYR A 54 -10.33 -12.78 -4.97
N PRO A 55 -10.19 -11.45 -4.85
CA PRO A 55 -8.93 -10.65 -4.91
C PRO A 55 -7.90 -11.08 -3.88
N ARG A 56 -6.62 -10.79 -4.14
CA ARG A 56 -5.58 -10.99 -3.13
C ARG A 56 -5.77 -10.00 -1.98
N LEU A 57 -5.49 -10.44 -0.76
CA LEU A 57 -5.74 -9.64 0.45
C LEU A 57 -4.43 -9.15 1.07
N MET A 58 -4.32 -7.85 1.19
CA MET A 58 -3.23 -7.16 1.86
C MET A 58 -3.75 -6.54 3.16
N VAL A 59 -3.10 -6.81 4.28
CA VAL A 59 -3.50 -6.29 5.60
C VAL A 59 -2.59 -5.15 6.01
N MET A 60 -3.17 -3.98 6.27
CA MET A 60 -2.44 -2.83 6.79
C MET A 60 -1.98 -3.09 8.22
N LEU A 61 -0.71 -2.85 8.48
CA LEU A 61 -0.08 -2.90 9.80
C LEU A 61 0.39 -1.49 10.16
N ARG A 62 -0.51 -0.70 10.70
CA ARG A 62 -0.26 0.71 11.06
C ARG A 62 -1.08 1.04 12.30
N PRO A 63 -0.49 0.89 13.51
CA PRO A 63 -1.21 1.05 14.78
C PRO A 63 -1.74 2.46 15.03
N ASP A 64 -1.03 3.48 14.58
CA ASP A 64 -1.42 4.89 14.64
C ASP A 64 -0.83 5.68 13.46
N SER A 65 -1.13 6.96 13.39
CA SER A 65 -0.70 7.84 12.28
C SER A 65 0.74 8.35 12.38
N ASP A 66 1.47 8.05 13.46
CA ASP A 66 2.87 8.43 13.62
C ASP A 66 3.80 7.30 13.19
N ASP A 67 4.18 7.29 11.92
CA ASP A 67 5.05 6.27 11.33
C ASP A 67 6.55 6.47 11.67
N THR A 68 6.88 7.57 12.32
CA THR A 68 8.28 7.92 12.67
C THR A 68 8.64 7.58 14.11
N LEU A 69 7.67 7.21 14.92
CA LEU A 69 7.88 6.77 16.29
C LEU A 69 7.90 5.24 16.37
N CYS A 70 9.09 4.67 16.35
CA CYS A 70 9.31 3.24 16.60
C CYS A 70 9.29 3.00 18.11
N SER A 71 8.26 2.33 18.61
CA SER A 71 8.10 1.98 20.03
C SER A 71 7.86 0.49 20.21
N GLU A 72 8.24 -0.06 21.36
CA GLU A 72 7.99 -1.47 21.67
C GLU A 72 6.51 -1.80 21.67
N HIS A 73 5.65 -0.86 22.07
CA HIS A 73 4.19 -1.03 22.01
C HIS A 73 3.70 -1.25 20.57
N LYS A 74 4.18 -0.44 19.63
CA LYS A 74 3.85 -0.61 18.20
C LYS A 74 4.42 -1.89 17.62
N LEU A 75 5.66 -2.23 17.97
CA LEU A 75 6.28 -3.49 17.56
C LEU A 75 5.46 -4.69 18.04
N LYS A 76 5.02 -4.66 19.28
CA LYS A 76 4.16 -5.71 19.84
C LYS A 76 2.85 -5.81 19.07
N SER A 77 2.16 -4.70 18.87
CA SER A 77 0.88 -4.64 18.13
C SER A 77 1.00 -5.21 16.72
N VAL A 78 2.02 -4.78 15.98
CA VAL A 78 2.29 -5.27 14.61
C VAL A 78 2.64 -6.76 14.61
N THR A 79 3.50 -7.19 15.53
CA THR A 79 3.91 -8.60 15.68
C THR A 79 2.71 -9.50 15.98
N GLU A 80 1.81 -9.09 16.86
CA GLU A 80 0.59 -9.83 17.18
C GLU A 80 -0.32 -9.96 15.96
N ALA A 81 -0.50 -8.90 15.18
CA ALA A 81 -1.30 -8.92 13.94
C ALA A 81 -0.69 -9.86 12.89
N VAL A 82 0.63 -9.85 12.70
CA VAL A 82 1.30 -10.78 11.78
C VAL A 82 1.09 -12.23 12.23
N ARG A 83 1.28 -12.52 13.51
CA ARG A 83 1.09 -13.88 14.05
C ARG A 83 -0.33 -14.38 13.90
N LEU A 84 -1.31 -13.48 14.06
CA LEU A 84 -2.73 -13.82 13.90
C LEU A 84 -3.04 -14.19 12.44
N TRP A 85 -2.59 -13.41 11.47
CA TRP A 85 -3.04 -13.52 10.09
C TRP A 85 -2.13 -14.29 9.14
N LYS A 86 -0.87 -14.53 9.50
CA LYS A 86 0.10 -15.17 8.58
C LYS A 86 -0.30 -16.57 8.10
N ASN A 87 -1.12 -17.29 8.85
CA ASN A 87 -1.57 -18.64 8.51
C ASN A 87 -3.06 -18.72 8.12
N GLU A 88 -3.76 -17.57 8.08
CA GLU A 88 -5.22 -17.51 7.86
C GLU A 88 -5.62 -17.23 6.40
N GLY A 89 -4.66 -17.22 5.50
CA GLY A 89 -4.92 -17.09 4.06
C GLY A 89 -4.77 -15.69 3.48
N VAL A 90 -4.34 -14.68 4.25
CA VAL A 90 -3.97 -13.38 3.69
C VAL A 90 -2.71 -13.52 2.84
N ASP A 91 -2.60 -12.69 1.80
CA ASP A 91 -1.50 -12.79 0.83
C ASP A 91 -0.28 -11.96 1.23
N GLY A 92 -0.49 -10.90 1.99
CA GLY A 92 0.61 -10.05 2.44
C GLY A 92 0.21 -8.98 3.42
N PHE A 93 1.20 -8.15 3.77
CA PHE A 93 1.08 -7.08 4.75
C PHE A 93 1.62 -5.78 4.17
N VAL A 94 0.99 -4.68 4.58
CA VAL A 94 1.41 -3.32 4.25
C VAL A 94 1.91 -2.65 5.51
N ILE A 95 3.11 -2.11 5.48
CA ILE A 95 3.78 -1.56 6.66
C ILE A 95 4.67 -0.38 6.26
N GLY A 96 4.98 0.49 7.22
CA GLY A 96 5.99 1.52 7.04
C GLY A 96 6.46 2.04 8.38
N PHE A 97 7.77 1.99 8.59
CA PHE A 97 8.45 2.62 9.72
C PHE A 97 9.66 3.38 9.22
N ALA A 98 9.82 4.60 9.71
CA ALA A 98 10.99 5.43 9.48
C ALA A 98 11.51 5.96 10.82
N GLU A 99 12.76 6.33 10.84
CA GLU A 99 13.42 6.89 12.00
C GLU A 99 14.27 8.10 11.61
N VAL A 100 14.47 9.02 12.54
CA VAL A 100 15.35 10.15 12.35
C VAL A 100 16.77 9.71 12.68
N SER A 101 17.66 9.79 11.70
CA SER A 101 19.09 9.49 11.90
C SER A 101 19.71 10.43 12.92
N ARG A 102 20.34 9.89 13.94
CA ARG A 102 21.07 10.67 14.95
C ARG A 102 22.31 11.36 14.38
N GLN A 103 22.84 10.84 13.29
CA GLN A 103 24.05 11.38 12.65
C GLN A 103 23.72 12.53 11.69
N THR A 104 22.66 12.41 10.90
CA THR A 104 22.34 13.35 9.82
C THR A 104 21.10 14.18 10.07
N GLY A 105 20.19 13.76 10.96
CA GLY A 105 18.86 14.34 11.13
C GLY A 105 17.88 13.97 10.02
N ASN A 106 18.28 13.13 9.07
CA ASN A 106 17.44 12.70 7.96
C ASN A 106 16.39 11.68 8.43
N LEU A 107 15.23 11.72 7.80
CA LEU A 107 14.21 10.68 7.95
C LEU A 107 14.55 9.53 7.01
N GLU A 108 14.84 8.38 7.57
CA GLU A 108 15.35 7.19 6.88
C GLU A 108 14.50 5.96 7.20
N ILE A 109 14.60 4.92 6.37
CA ILE A 109 13.94 3.63 6.60
C ILE A 109 14.44 3.01 7.92
N ALA A 110 13.52 2.64 8.81
CA ALA A 110 13.81 1.91 10.04
C ALA A 110 14.01 0.41 9.73
N HIS A 111 15.10 0.08 9.02
CA HIS A 111 15.30 -1.24 8.41
C HIS A 111 15.41 -2.38 9.43
N GLU A 112 15.99 -2.15 10.60
CA GLU A 112 16.11 -3.17 11.64
C GLU A 112 14.75 -3.60 12.20
N TRP A 113 13.87 -2.62 12.44
CA TRP A 113 12.49 -2.87 12.86
C TRP A 113 11.72 -3.65 11.80
N LEU A 114 11.81 -3.22 10.54
CA LEU A 114 11.12 -3.88 9.44
C LEU A 114 11.60 -5.32 9.24
N GLN A 115 12.92 -5.55 9.25
CA GLN A 115 13.47 -6.88 9.11
C GLN A 115 13.03 -7.81 10.24
N SER A 116 12.98 -7.33 11.49
CA SER A 116 12.51 -8.12 12.63
C SER A 116 11.07 -8.57 12.48
N ILE A 117 10.22 -7.72 11.91
CA ILE A 117 8.81 -8.02 11.65
C ILE A 117 8.67 -8.97 10.46
N MET A 118 9.34 -8.70 9.36
CA MET A 118 9.25 -9.49 8.12
C MET A 118 9.70 -10.95 8.32
N LYS A 119 10.65 -11.20 9.23
CA LYS A 119 11.09 -12.56 9.61
C LYS A 119 9.98 -13.44 10.18
N LEU A 120 8.91 -12.84 10.69
CA LEU A 120 7.76 -13.58 11.23
C LEU A 120 6.93 -14.26 10.14
N ALA A 121 6.96 -13.74 8.92
CA ALA A 121 6.20 -14.25 7.78
C ALA A 121 6.97 -14.01 6.47
N PRO A 122 8.13 -14.69 6.27
CA PRO A 122 9.00 -14.44 5.11
C PRO A 122 8.38 -14.89 3.77
N GLN A 123 7.36 -15.76 3.84
CA GLN A 123 6.64 -16.25 2.66
C GLN A 123 5.53 -15.31 2.18
N LYS A 124 5.21 -14.26 2.94
CA LYS A 124 4.17 -13.29 2.58
C LYS A 124 4.74 -12.15 1.73
N GLU A 125 3.87 -11.51 0.96
CA GLU A 125 4.24 -10.27 0.27
C GLU A 125 4.30 -9.13 1.27
N TRP A 126 5.39 -8.40 1.27
CA TRP A 126 5.60 -7.21 2.09
C TRP A 126 5.56 -5.98 1.21
N VAL A 127 4.71 -5.04 1.58
CA VAL A 127 4.49 -3.78 0.86
C VAL A 127 4.78 -2.61 1.78
N PHE A 128 5.56 -1.66 1.31
CA PHE A 128 5.83 -0.42 2.03
C PHE A 128 4.86 0.66 1.56
N HIS A 129 4.22 1.37 2.48
CA HIS A 129 3.21 2.36 2.15
C HIS A 129 3.80 3.74 1.83
N ARG A 130 2.93 4.76 1.69
CA ARG A 130 3.29 6.10 1.22
C ARG A 130 4.26 6.89 2.12
N LEU A 131 4.67 6.36 3.26
CA LEU A 131 5.74 6.94 4.06
C LEU A 131 7.03 7.16 3.25
N VAL A 132 7.27 6.35 2.22
CA VAL A 132 8.41 6.52 1.29
C VAL A 132 8.47 7.91 0.70
N ASP A 133 7.32 8.54 0.42
CA ASP A 133 7.22 9.88 -0.16
C ASP A 133 7.67 10.99 0.81
N ARG A 134 7.76 10.68 2.10
CA ARG A 134 8.16 11.60 3.16
C ARG A 134 9.63 11.46 3.58
N LEU A 135 10.33 10.42 3.12
CA LEU A 135 11.74 10.22 3.42
C LEU A 135 12.59 11.40 2.92
N THR A 136 13.69 11.66 3.57
CA THR A 136 14.63 12.71 3.13
C THR A 136 15.21 12.39 1.75
N ASP A 137 15.50 11.10 1.51
CA ASP A 137 16.00 10.61 0.22
C ASP A 137 15.17 9.36 -0.19
N PRO A 138 14.04 9.55 -0.88
CA PRO A 138 13.21 8.44 -1.32
C PRO A 138 13.94 7.42 -2.21
N PRO A 139 14.75 7.79 -3.21
CA PRO A 139 15.50 6.82 -4.01
C PRO A 139 16.44 5.93 -3.18
N GLN A 140 17.11 6.47 -2.18
CA GLN A 140 17.95 5.69 -1.27
C GLN A 140 17.10 4.74 -0.42
N GLY A 141 15.96 5.22 0.08
CA GLY A 141 15.00 4.39 0.80
C GLY A 141 14.51 3.21 -0.01
N LEU A 142 14.20 3.40 -1.29
CA LEU A 142 13.77 2.34 -2.19
C LEU A 142 14.82 1.24 -2.37
N LYS A 143 16.09 1.62 -2.48
CA LYS A 143 17.20 0.65 -2.55
C LYS A 143 17.29 -0.20 -1.28
N ILE A 144 17.10 0.41 -0.12
CA ILE A 144 17.07 -0.30 1.17
C ILE A 144 15.88 -1.27 1.20
N LEU A 145 14.69 -0.82 0.81
CA LEU A 145 13.48 -1.66 0.77
C LEU A 145 13.64 -2.87 -0.17
N GLU A 146 14.22 -2.66 -1.35
CA GLU A 146 14.55 -3.75 -2.27
C GLU A 146 15.51 -4.75 -1.63
N ALA A 147 16.57 -4.27 -1.00
CA ALA A 147 17.61 -5.10 -0.39
C ALA A 147 17.08 -5.94 0.78
N ILE A 148 16.14 -5.44 1.57
CA ILE A 148 15.58 -6.17 2.72
C ILE A 148 14.39 -7.07 2.37
N GLY A 149 13.93 -7.05 1.11
CA GLY A 149 12.98 -8.04 0.61
C GLY A 149 11.54 -7.57 0.46
N PHE A 150 11.28 -6.26 0.43
CA PHE A 150 9.96 -5.77 0.06
C PHE A 150 9.63 -6.15 -1.39
N ARG A 151 8.40 -6.56 -1.60
CA ARG A 151 7.87 -6.88 -2.94
C ARG A 151 7.43 -5.64 -3.68
N ARG A 152 6.78 -4.71 -2.97
CA ARG A 152 6.06 -3.59 -3.57
C ARG A 152 6.14 -2.34 -2.72
N VAL A 153 6.04 -1.18 -3.35
CA VAL A 153 5.96 0.12 -2.67
C VAL A 153 4.80 0.92 -3.23
N LEU A 154 3.90 1.36 -2.36
CA LEU A 154 2.85 2.32 -2.66
C LEU A 154 3.42 3.73 -2.56
N SER A 155 3.36 4.48 -3.65
CA SER A 155 3.96 5.81 -3.72
C SER A 155 3.19 6.74 -4.64
N SER A 156 3.28 8.04 -4.36
CA SER A 156 2.85 9.12 -5.25
C SER A 156 4.03 9.79 -5.99
N GLY A 157 5.22 9.16 -5.98
CA GLY A 157 6.41 9.72 -6.61
C GLY A 157 6.99 10.92 -5.86
N GLY A 158 6.74 11.02 -4.54
CA GLY A 158 7.18 12.16 -3.72
C GLY A 158 6.37 13.43 -3.95
N ALA A 159 5.31 13.39 -4.75
CA ALA A 159 4.42 14.50 -5.05
C ALA A 159 3.10 14.41 -4.25
N PRO A 160 2.27 15.46 -4.22
CA PRO A 160 0.95 15.41 -3.57
C PRO A 160 0.01 14.36 -4.14
N SER A 161 0.13 14.04 -5.44
CA SER A 161 -0.65 12.99 -6.10
C SER A 161 0.22 12.14 -7.02
N ALA A 162 -0.23 10.92 -7.30
CA ALA A 162 0.45 10.03 -8.24
C ALA A 162 0.48 10.60 -9.67
N PHE A 163 -0.55 11.36 -10.06
CA PHE A 163 -0.57 12.06 -11.35
C PHE A 163 0.60 13.02 -11.49
N GLU A 164 0.84 13.86 -10.48
CA GLU A 164 1.95 14.82 -10.47
C GLU A 164 3.32 14.15 -10.36
N GLY A 165 3.40 13.03 -9.62
CA GLY A 165 4.64 12.28 -9.38
C GLY A 165 4.92 11.16 -10.38
N TRP A 166 4.16 11.05 -11.47
CA TRP A 166 4.24 9.91 -12.39
C TRP A 166 5.63 9.68 -12.98
N GLU A 167 6.30 10.73 -13.40
CA GLU A 167 7.65 10.63 -13.98
C GLU A 167 8.66 10.10 -12.94
N ASN A 168 8.56 10.55 -11.68
CA ASN A 168 9.38 10.02 -10.60
C ASN A 168 9.07 8.54 -10.34
N LEU A 169 7.79 8.15 -10.33
CA LEU A 169 7.41 6.73 -10.17
C LEU A 169 8.06 5.85 -11.24
N MET A 170 8.07 6.30 -12.47
CA MET A 170 8.70 5.56 -13.58
C MET A 170 10.22 5.51 -13.46
N ALA A 171 10.85 6.62 -13.07
CA ALA A 171 12.30 6.67 -12.82
C ALA A 171 12.70 5.75 -11.66
N TRP A 172 11.93 5.73 -10.58
CA TRP A 172 12.17 4.87 -9.42
C TRP A 172 11.95 3.39 -9.76
N GLN A 173 10.93 3.07 -10.57
CA GLN A 173 10.72 1.71 -11.07
C GLN A 173 11.92 1.21 -11.87
N ALA A 174 12.48 2.04 -12.72
CA ALA A 174 13.66 1.70 -13.52
C ALA A 174 14.92 1.52 -12.65
N ALA A 175 15.07 2.34 -11.60
CA ALA A 175 16.22 2.29 -10.70
C ALA A 175 16.21 1.09 -9.74
N CYS A 176 15.04 0.56 -9.41
CA CYS A 176 14.85 -0.57 -8.49
C CYS A 176 14.05 -1.69 -9.17
N PRO A 177 14.68 -2.46 -10.08
CA PRO A 177 13.96 -3.45 -10.89
C PRO A 177 13.40 -4.64 -10.09
N GLY A 178 13.94 -4.92 -8.92
CA GLY A 178 13.43 -5.97 -8.00
C GLY A 178 12.23 -5.54 -7.18
N LEU A 179 11.84 -4.26 -7.23
CA LEU A 179 10.75 -3.68 -6.46
C LEU A 179 9.64 -3.23 -7.41
N GLU A 180 8.39 -3.57 -7.11
CA GLU A 180 7.24 -3.16 -7.92
C GLU A 180 6.66 -1.84 -7.38
N MET A 181 6.64 -0.79 -8.19
CA MET A 181 5.97 0.45 -7.84
C MET A 181 4.46 0.30 -8.03
N LEU A 182 3.69 0.74 -7.04
CA LEU A 182 2.24 0.82 -7.05
C LEU A 182 1.85 2.30 -6.92
N ALA A 183 1.24 2.88 -7.94
CA ALA A 183 0.89 4.28 -7.96
C ALA A 183 -0.36 4.53 -7.11
N GLY A 184 -0.27 5.43 -6.14
CA GLY A 184 -1.40 5.81 -5.31
C GLY A 184 -1.30 7.26 -4.83
N GLY A 185 -2.45 7.81 -4.48
CA GLY A 185 -2.59 9.20 -4.04
C GLY A 185 -3.38 10.03 -5.05
N GLY A 186 -4.64 10.33 -4.72
CA GLY A 186 -5.51 11.16 -5.52
C GLY A 186 -5.95 10.56 -6.87
N LEU A 187 -5.78 9.26 -7.07
CA LEU A 187 -6.23 8.58 -8.28
C LEU A 187 -7.75 8.40 -8.26
N ARG A 188 -8.40 9.02 -9.22
CA ARG A 188 -9.83 8.96 -9.53
C ARG A 188 -9.99 8.73 -11.03
N SER A 189 -11.22 8.55 -11.50
CA SER A 189 -11.52 8.33 -12.92
C SER A 189 -10.90 9.39 -13.85
N GLY A 190 -11.06 10.67 -13.53
CA GLY A 190 -10.52 11.77 -14.33
C GLY A 190 -8.99 11.70 -14.47
N PRO A 191 -8.22 11.78 -13.38
CA PRO A 191 -6.76 11.65 -13.41
C PRO A 191 -6.27 10.34 -14.07
N VAL A 192 -6.95 9.22 -13.85
CA VAL A 192 -6.60 7.95 -14.50
C VAL A 192 -6.80 8.02 -16.00
N GLN A 193 -7.92 8.61 -16.49
CA GLN A 193 -8.16 8.79 -17.90
C GLN A 193 -7.10 9.70 -18.54
N ASP A 194 -6.72 10.76 -17.86
CA ASP A 194 -5.66 11.66 -18.31
C ASP A 194 -4.30 10.94 -18.42
N LEU A 195 -3.97 10.09 -17.45
CA LEU A 195 -2.78 9.25 -17.50
C LEU A 195 -2.82 8.26 -18.67
N MET A 196 -3.98 7.63 -18.93
CA MET A 196 -4.14 6.70 -20.06
C MET A 196 -3.93 7.42 -21.39
N ASN A 197 -4.40 8.65 -21.52
CA ASN A 197 -4.22 9.46 -22.72
C ASN A 197 -2.78 9.92 -22.90
N ARG A 198 -2.12 10.34 -21.80
CA ARG A 198 -0.75 10.83 -21.81
C ARG A 198 0.30 9.71 -21.97
N TYR A 199 0.03 8.55 -21.41
CA TYR A 199 0.92 7.38 -21.41
C TYR A 199 0.20 6.15 -21.95
N PRO A 200 -0.06 6.09 -23.27
CA PRO A 200 -0.76 4.95 -23.87
C PRO A 200 0.08 3.67 -23.86
N ASP A 201 1.41 3.80 -23.83
CA ASP A 201 2.32 2.66 -23.71
C ASP A 201 2.35 2.15 -22.25
N ARG A 202 1.97 0.89 -22.05
CA ARG A 202 1.96 0.22 -20.74
C ARG A 202 3.36 0.03 -20.15
N GLY A 203 4.42 0.07 -20.94
CA GLY A 203 5.79 0.12 -20.46
C GLY A 203 6.13 1.39 -19.68
N LEU A 204 5.30 2.43 -19.79
CA LEU A 204 5.39 3.68 -19.04
C LEU A 204 4.44 3.72 -17.82
N TRP A 205 4.07 2.55 -17.31
CA TRP A 205 3.21 2.40 -16.13
C TRP A 205 3.95 1.68 -15.00
N PRO A 206 3.63 2.01 -13.73
CA PRO A 206 4.15 1.25 -12.59
C PRO A 206 3.78 -0.22 -12.69
N ARG A 207 4.73 -1.12 -12.40
CA ARG A 207 4.52 -2.56 -12.60
C ARG A 207 3.40 -3.15 -11.75
N ALA A 208 3.20 -2.64 -10.53
CA ALA A 208 2.12 -3.09 -9.65
C ALA A 208 0.77 -2.44 -9.96
N GLY A 209 0.71 -1.49 -10.89
CA GLY A 209 -0.53 -0.84 -11.31
C GLY A 209 -0.96 0.33 -10.44
N LEU A 210 -2.25 0.43 -10.21
CA LEU A 210 -2.90 1.57 -9.56
C LEU A 210 -3.55 1.18 -8.23
N HIS A 211 -3.46 2.08 -7.27
CA HIS A 211 -4.12 1.98 -5.96
C HIS A 211 -5.06 3.17 -5.77
N ALA A 212 -6.31 2.91 -5.43
CA ALA A 212 -7.28 3.95 -5.13
C ALA A 212 -8.30 3.48 -4.10
N SER A 213 -8.97 4.40 -3.45
CA SER A 213 -10.09 4.13 -2.55
C SER A 213 -11.45 4.18 -3.25
N CYS A 214 -11.50 4.73 -4.47
CA CYS A 214 -12.72 4.91 -5.28
C CYS A 214 -13.86 5.61 -4.54
N ILE A 215 -13.52 6.60 -3.70
CA ILE A 215 -14.50 7.33 -2.91
C ILE A 215 -14.62 8.76 -3.44
N PRO A 216 -15.83 9.19 -3.83
CA PRO A 216 -16.09 10.56 -4.20
C PRO A 216 -15.87 11.52 -3.02
N ALA A 217 -15.53 12.77 -3.32
CA ALA A 217 -15.42 13.80 -2.29
C ALA A 217 -16.73 13.92 -1.50
N GLY A 218 -16.64 13.81 -0.15
CA GLY A 218 -17.80 13.90 0.74
C GLY A 218 -18.60 12.61 0.94
N SER A 219 -18.14 11.48 0.41
CA SER A 219 -18.72 10.15 0.65
C SER A 219 -17.88 9.35 1.64
N ASP A 220 -18.55 8.53 2.46
CA ASP A 220 -17.89 7.67 3.46
C ASP A 220 -17.69 6.22 2.98
N SER A 221 -18.26 5.86 1.83
CA SER A 221 -18.17 4.51 1.25
C SER A 221 -17.67 4.53 -0.19
N ALA A 222 -17.18 3.37 -0.67
CA ALA A 222 -16.72 3.21 -2.04
C ALA A 222 -17.87 3.41 -3.03
N ASP A 223 -17.60 4.07 -4.16
CA ASP A 223 -18.57 4.34 -5.21
C ASP A 223 -18.37 3.38 -6.39
N GLU A 224 -19.43 2.67 -6.74
CA GLU A 224 -19.43 1.72 -7.85
C GLU A 224 -19.14 2.39 -9.19
N GLU A 225 -19.63 3.61 -9.41
CA GLU A 225 -19.36 4.36 -10.62
C GLU A 225 -17.88 4.72 -10.77
N GLU A 226 -17.19 5.04 -9.67
CA GLU A 226 -15.77 5.34 -9.69
C GLU A 226 -14.92 4.13 -10.09
N LEU A 227 -15.31 2.92 -9.71
CA LEU A 227 -14.63 1.70 -10.14
C LEU A 227 -14.83 1.37 -11.62
N ASN A 228 -15.94 1.80 -12.22
CA ASN A 228 -16.27 1.55 -13.62
C ASN A 228 -15.60 2.52 -14.60
N ARG A 229 -15.12 3.66 -14.13
CA ARG A 229 -14.48 4.70 -14.92
C ARG A 229 -12.97 4.56 -14.92
#